data_6c7cf393553ed8323dcc523c1098cd6a
#
_entry.id   6c7cf393553ed8323dcc523c1098cd6a
#
_cell.length_a   1.000
_cell.length_b   1.000
_cell.length_c   1.000
_cell.angle_alpha   90.00
_cell.angle_beta   90.00
_cell.angle_gamma   90.00
#
_symmetry.space_group_name_H-M   'P 1'
#
loop_
_entity.id
_entity.type
_entity.pdbx_description
1 polymer ?
#
loop_
_entity_poly.entity_id
_entity_poly.type
_entity_poly.pdbx_seq_one_letter_code
_entity_poly.pdbx_strand_id
1 'polypeptide(L)'
;YLYLSKIVSKKYLDFYIPDRNLEGYGISDEGINYAKENNYSLIIALDCCIKAIDKIDYANSLGIDFIICDHHLPGDELPKACAVLDPKRSDCRYPYKELSGCGVGFKLCQGLNTIYKIPESELFDLTDLLAISIAADIVAMTGENRVLAKLGLKTLRKTRNLGLRLLIPQEKISTFDISNIV
;
A
#
# COMPACT_ATOMS: atom_id res chain seq x y z
N TYR A 1 6.96 3.33 -1.10
CA TYR A 1 8.22 3.88 -1.55
C TYR A 1 8.52 5.25 -0.94
N LEU A 2 7.66 6.29 -1.18
CA LEU A 2 7.92 7.68 -0.75
C LEU A 2 8.22 7.83 0.75
N TYR A 3 7.52 7.12 1.61
CA TYR A 3 7.81 7.11 3.04
C TYR A 3 9.15 6.42 3.34
N LEU A 4 9.35 5.22 2.79
CA LEU A 4 10.56 4.44 3.06
C LEU A 4 11.83 5.14 2.57
N SER A 5 11.75 5.90 1.47
CA SER A 5 12.89 6.66 0.95
C SER A 5 13.39 7.78 1.90
N LYS A 6 12.66 8.06 2.98
CA LYS A 6 13.06 9.01 4.03
C LYS A 6 13.85 8.35 5.16
N ILE A 7 13.72 7.03 5.31
CA ILE A 7 14.35 6.26 6.39
C ILE A 7 15.38 5.24 5.89
N VAL A 8 15.32 4.88 4.61
CA VAL A 8 16.23 3.94 3.97
C VAL A 8 16.90 4.61 2.78
N SER A 9 18.21 4.38 2.61
CA SER A 9 18.91 4.88 1.43
C SER A 9 18.31 4.31 0.14
N LYS A 10 18.12 5.16 -0.86
CA LYS A 10 17.54 4.79 -2.16
C LYS A 10 18.25 3.64 -2.86
N LYS A 11 19.53 3.41 -2.58
CA LYS A 11 20.28 2.28 -3.15
C LYS A 11 19.81 0.91 -2.64
N TYR A 12 19.06 0.88 -1.54
CA TYR A 12 18.50 -0.34 -0.94
C TYR A 12 16.98 -0.41 -1.06
N LEU A 13 16.39 0.48 -1.83
CA LEU A 13 14.94 0.62 -1.95
C LEU A 13 14.56 0.76 -3.43
N ASP A 14 13.74 -0.16 -3.89
CA ASP A 14 13.16 -0.11 -5.23
C ASP A 14 11.67 -0.39 -5.17
N PHE A 15 11.00 -0.39 -6.30
CA PHE A 15 9.61 -0.80 -6.44
C PHE A 15 9.44 -1.63 -7.71
N TYR A 16 8.54 -2.59 -7.63
CA TYR A 16 8.14 -3.43 -8.74
C TYR A 16 6.62 -3.34 -8.93
N ILE A 17 6.18 -3.15 -10.14
CA ILE A 17 4.76 -3.13 -10.51
C ILE A 17 4.58 -4.20 -11.58
N PRO A 18 3.85 -5.31 -11.28
CA PRO A 18 3.64 -6.38 -12.25
C PRO A 18 2.87 -5.89 -13.48
N ASP A 19 3.24 -6.38 -14.65
CA ASP A 19 2.41 -6.22 -15.85
C ASP A 19 1.20 -7.16 -15.77
N ARG A 20 0.02 -6.60 -15.52
CA ARG A 20 -1.21 -7.36 -15.35
C ARG A 20 -1.55 -8.26 -16.54
N ASN A 21 -1.15 -7.90 -17.75
CA ASN A 21 -1.44 -8.67 -18.94
C ASN A 21 -0.47 -9.85 -19.13
N LEU A 22 0.77 -9.73 -18.67
CA LEU A 22 1.82 -10.74 -18.82
C LEU A 22 1.95 -11.61 -17.56
N GLU A 23 1.85 -11.01 -16.38
CA GLU A 23 2.16 -11.65 -15.09
C GLU A 23 0.89 -12.00 -14.28
N GLY A 24 -0.25 -11.42 -14.65
CA GLY A 24 -1.51 -11.64 -13.94
C GLY A 24 -1.70 -10.66 -12.76
N TYR A 25 -2.60 -11.03 -11.85
CA TYR A 25 -2.92 -10.24 -10.66
C TYR A 25 -2.10 -10.69 -9.45
N GLY A 26 -1.62 -9.73 -8.67
CA GLY A 26 -0.91 -9.98 -7.42
C GLY A 26 0.60 -10.09 -7.61
N ILE A 27 1.24 -10.90 -6.76
CA ILE A 27 2.68 -11.15 -6.86
C ILE A 27 2.98 -12.17 -7.96
N SER A 28 3.97 -11.87 -8.77
CA SER A 28 4.47 -12.76 -9.84
C SER A 28 5.80 -13.41 -9.45
N ASP A 29 6.13 -14.51 -10.10
CA ASP A 29 7.46 -15.11 -9.97
C ASP A 29 8.55 -14.18 -10.52
N GLU A 30 8.22 -13.42 -11.57
CA GLU A 30 9.08 -12.39 -12.15
C GLU A 30 9.43 -11.31 -11.12
N GLY A 31 8.46 -10.84 -10.33
CA GLY A 31 8.70 -9.88 -9.25
C GLY A 31 9.59 -10.43 -8.14
N ILE A 32 9.41 -11.71 -7.78
CA ILE A 32 10.25 -12.39 -6.79
C ILE A 32 11.69 -12.57 -7.35
N ASN A 33 11.80 -13.02 -8.59
CA ASN A 33 13.09 -13.19 -9.26
C ASN A 33 13.82 -11.86 -9.43
N TYR A 34 13.11 -10.78 -9.80
CA TYR A 34 13.66 -9.44 -9.82
C TYR A 34 14.29 -9.06 -8.48
N ALA A 35 13.59 -9.32 -7.38
CA ALA A 35 14.13 -9.04 -6.04
C ALA A 35 15.39 -9.86 -5.77
N LYS A 36 15.40 -11.14 -6.14
CA LYS A 36 16.58 -12.02 -5.99
C LYS A 36 17.78 -11.55 -6.79
N GLU A 37 17.59 -11.23 -8.05
CA GLU A 37 18.63 -10.78 -8.99
C GLU A 37 19.26 -9.46 -8.56
N ASN A 38 18.45 -8.59 -7.94
CA ASN A 38 18.91 -7.29 -7.43
C ASN A 38 19.34 -7.33 -5.95
N ASN A 39 19.45 -8.52 -5.35
CA ASN A 39 19.90 -8.74 -3.97
C ASN A 39 19.02 -8.07 -2.91
N TYR A 40 17.71 -7.96 -3.17
CA TYR A 40 16.75 -7.59 -2.15
C TYR A 40 16.39 -8.81 -1.29
N SER A 41 16.37 -8.61 0.01
CA SER A 41 16.05 -9.66 1.00
C SER A 41 14.66 -9.51 1.61
N LEU A 42 13.94 -8.44 1.26
CA LEU A 42 12.60 -8.16 1.77
C LEU A 42 11.71 -7.58 0.66
N ILE A 43 10.52 -8.16 0.51
CA ILE A 43 9.44 -7.61 -0.32
C ILE A 43 8.31 -7.12 0.59
N ILE A 44 7.84 -5.91 0.38
CA ILE A 44 6.63 -5.37 1.01
C ILE A 44 5.53 -5.38 -0.04
N ALA A 45 4.63 -6.33 0.05
CA ALA A 45 3.48 -6.44 -0.83
C ALA A 45 2.34 -5.55 -0.34
N LEU A 46 1.74 -4.79 -1.26
CA LEU A 46 0.65 -3.87 -0.97
C LEU A 46 -0.58 -4.27 -1.80
N ASP A 47 -1.72 -4.39 -1.13
CA ASP A 47 -3.02 -4.67 -1.77
C ASP A 47 -3.11 -6.06 -2.43
N CYS A 48 -2.32 -7.01 -1.97
CA CYS A 48 -2.30 -8.38 -2.48
C CYS A 48 -1.59 -9.32 -1.50
N CYS A 49 -1.57 -10.61 -1.86
CA CYS A 49 -0.76 -11.66 -1.26
C CYS A 49 -1.34 -12.38 -0.04
N ILE A 50 -2.48 -11.97 0.52
CA ILE A 50 -3.04 -12.66 1.70
C ILE A 50 -3.36 -14.15 1.46
N LYS A 51 -3.52 -14.55 0.19
CA LYS A 51 -3.77 -15.94 -0.22
C LYS A 51 -2.64 -16.56 -1.06
N ALA A 52 -1.54 -15.84 -1.28
CA ALA A 52 -0.46 -16.25 -2.18
C ALA A 52 0.57 -17.14 -1.48
N ILE A 53 0.12 -18.27 -0.87
CA ILE A 53 0.97 -19.15 -0.05
C ILE A 53 2.15 -19.67 -0.87
N ASP A 54 1.90 -20.22 -2.06
CA ASP A 54 2.95 -20.81 -2.91
C ASP A 54 4.02 -19.81 -3.32
N LYS A 55 3.61 -18.56 -3.60
CA LYS A 55 4.54 -17.48 -3.96
C LYS A 55 5.41 -17.05 -2.78
N ILE A 56 4.83 -17.00 -1.59
CA ILE A 56 5.58 -16.67 -0.38
C ILE A 56 6.53 -17.81 0.01
N ASP A 57 6.10 -19.07 -0.12
CA ASP A 57 6.98 -20.23 0.10
C ASP A 57 8.14 -20.25 -0.93
N TYR A 58 7.87 -19.91 -2.20
CA TYR A 58 8.91 -19.75 -3.21
C TYR A 58 9.92 -18.66 -2.83
N ALA A 59 9.47 -17.48 -2.46
CA ALA A 59 10.35 -16.39 -2.05
C ALA A 59 11.19 -16.76 -0.82
N ASN A 60 10.58 -17.40 0.17
CA ASN A 60 11.27 -17.91 1.36
C ASN A 60 12.39 -18.91 0.99
N SER A 61 12.15 -19.78 -0.02
CA SER A 61 13.17 -20.70 -0.51
C SER A 61 14.38 -20.02 -1.12
N LEU A 62 14.19 -18.78 -1.62
CA LEU A 62 15.25 -17.91 -2.15
C LEU A 62 15.90 -17.02 -1.09
N GLY A 63 15.46 -17.09 0.17
CA GLY A 63 15.93 -16.26 1.26
C GLY A 63 15.39 -14.82 1.21
N ILE A 64 14.18 -14.63 0.67
CA ILE A 64 13.49 -13.33 0.59
C ILE A 64 12.32 -13.36 1.54
N ASP A 65 12.31 -12.47 2.52
CA ASP A 65 11.20 -12.27 3.46
C ASP A 65 10.08 -11.43 2.86
N PHE A 66 8.86 -11.58 3.42
CA PHE A 66 7.71 -10.77 3.04
C PHE A 66 7.09 -10.02 4.22
N ILE A 67 6.66 -8.79 3.97
CA ILE A 67 5.64 -8.08 4.74
C ILE A 67 4.43 -7.93 3.84
N ILE A 68 3.28 -8.45 4.27
CA ILE A 68 2.02 -8.36 3.52
C ILE A 68 1.16 -7.27 4.13
N CYS A 69 0.74 -6.30 3.33
CA CYS A 69 -0.23 -5.26 3.67
C CYS A 69 -1.44 -5.43 2.75
N ASP A 70 -2.44 -6.14 3.22
CA ASP A 70 -3.60 -6.52 2.42
C ASP A 70 -4.91 -6.23 3.17
N HIS A 71 -6.02 -6.24 2.46
CA HIS A 71 -7.37 -6.02 3.00
C HIS A 71 -8.41 -7.02 2.45
N HIS A 72 -7.98 -7.94 1.61
CA HIS A 72 -8.82 -9.03 1.11
C HIS A 72 -9.13 -10.04 2.21
N LEU A 73 -10.22 -10.78 2.06
CA LEU A 73 -10.53 -11.86 3.01
C LEU A 73 -9.44 -12.93 2.97
N PRO A 74 -8.83 -13.27 4.12
CA PRO A 74 -7.86 -14.34 4.20
C PRO A 74 -8.42 -15.70 3.74
N GLY A 75 -7.54 -16.65 3.41
CA GLY A 75 -7.87 -18.04 3.26
C GLY A 75 -7.89 -18.77 4.62
N ASP A 76 -7.99 -20.10 4.58
CA ASP A 76 -7.95 -20.94 5.78
C ASP A 76 -6.57 -20.91 6.44
N GLU A 77 -5.53 -20.72 5.64
CA GLU A 77 -4.14 -20.57 6.11
C GLU A 77 -3.57 -19.22 5.69
N LEU A 78 -2.67 -18.70 6.53
CA LEU A 78 -1.94 -17.47 6.22
C LEU A 78 -0.58 -17.80 5.60
N PRO A 79 -0.10 -16.99 4.65
CA PRO A 79 1.25 -17.10 4.12
C PRO A 79 2.31 -16.97 5.23
N LYS A 80 3.42 -17.71 5.11
CA LYS A 80 4.56 -17.66 6.05
C LYS A 80 5.43 -16.44 5.81
N ALA A 81 4.84 -15.26 5.92
CA ALA A 81 5.52 -13.97 5.84
C ALA A 81 6.05 -13.55 7.21
N CYS A 82 7.08 -12.70 7.25
CA CYS A 82 7.61 -12.18 8.52
C CYS A 82 6.60 -11.26 9.23
N ALA A 83 5.69 -10.62 8.48
CA ALA A 83 4.54 -9.91 9.03
C ALA A 83 3.37 -9.90 8.04
N VAL A 84 2.15 -10.05 8.58
CA VAL A 84 0.90 -9.97 7.82
C VAL A 84 -0.01 -8.93 8.47
N LEU A 85 -0.12 -7.78 7.81
CA LEU A 85 -1.02 -6.70 8.20
C LEU A 85 -2.29 -6.82 7.35
N ASP A 86 -3.35 -7.31 7.97
CA ASP A 86 -4.67 -7.37 7.37
C ASP A 86 -5.73 -7.22 8.46
N PRO A 87 -6.56 -6.17 8.41
CA PRO A 87 -7.59 -5.95 9.42
C PRO A 87 -8.68 -7.04 9.44
N LYS A 88 -8.87 -7.78 8.32
CA LYS A 88 -9.93 -8.82 8.19
C LYS A 88 -9.50 -10.19 8.72
N ARG A 89 -8.27 -10.37 9.16
CA ARG A 89 -7.85 -11.58 9.86
C ARG A 89 -8.68 -11.78 11.12
N SER A 90 -9.04 -13.01 11.43
CA SER A 90 -9.86 -13.36 12.59
C SER A 90 -9.18 -13.03 13.93
N ASP A 91 -7.84 -13.07 13.97
CA ASP A 91 -7.02 -12.75 15.15
C ASP A 91 -6.66 -11.25 15.24
N CYS A 92 -6.96 -10.46 14.21
CA CYS A 92 -6.64 -9.04 14.19
C CYS A 92 -7.59 -8.22 15.08
N ARG A 93 -7.04 -7.47 16.03
CA ARG A 93 -7.78 -6.61 16.96
C ARG A 93 -7.96 -5.18 16.46
N TYR A 94 -7.51 -4.86 15.23
CA TYR A 94 -7.69 -3.53 14.67
C TYR A 94 -9.18 -3.23 14.54
N PRO A 95 -9.68 -2.10 15.08
CA PRO A 95 -11.12 -1.88 15.22
C PRO A 95 -11.85 -1.64 13.89
N TYR A 96 -11.16 -1.11 12.87
CA TYR A 96 -11.75 -0.81 11.57
C TYR A 96 -11.30 -1.81 10.50
N LYS A 97 -12.25 -2.58 9.96
CA LYS A 97 -11.98 -3.72 9.08
C LYS A 97 -11.99 -3.37 7.58
N GLU A 98 -12.49 -2.19 7.22
CA GLU A 98 -12.75 -1.80 5.83
C GLU A 98 -11.69 -0.87 5.22
N LEU A 99 -10.45 -0.89 5.73
CA LEU A 99 -9.36 -0.15 5.09
C LEU A 99 -9.14 -0.64 3.66
N SER A 100 -8.75 0.26 2.74
CA SER A 100 -8.21 -0.12 1.44
C SER A 100 -6.81 -0.71 1.58
N GLY A 101 -6.30 -1.42 0.57
CA GLY A 101 -4.94 -1.96 0.58
C GLY A 101 -3.88 -0.88 0.80
N CYS A 102 -4.01 0.27 0.14
CA CYS A 102 -3.19 1.46 0.41
C CYS A 102 -3.36 1.98 1.84
N GLY A 103 -4.58 1.88 2.41
CA GLY A 103 -4.87 2.22 3.80
C GLY A 103 -4.07 1.36 4.77
N VAL A 104 -3.98 0.06 4.52
CA VAL A 104 -3.15 -0.86 5.33
C VAL A 104 -1.66 -0.50 5.19
N GLY A 105 -1.18 -0.22 3.97
CA GLY A 105 0.18 0.28 3.76
C GLY A 105 0.47 1.60 4.49
N PHE A 106 -0.52 2.51 4.55
CA PHE A 106 -0.41 3.73 5.34
C PHE A 106 -0.30 3.45 6.84
N LYS A 107 -1.00 2.42 7.37
CA LYS A 107 -0.84 1.98 8.76
C LYS A 107 0.56 1.44 9.04
N LEU A 108 1.17 0.72 8.10
CA LEU A 108 2.58 0.35 8.20
C LEU A 108 3.47 1.60 8.34
N CYS A 109 3.25 2.62 7.50
CA CYS A 109 4.01 3.88 7.60
C CYS A 109 3.79 4.56 8.96
N GLN A 110 2.55 4.60 9.48
CA GLN A 110 2.26 5.14 10.82
C GLN A 110 2.97 4.35 11.92
N GLY A 111 2.96 3.02 11.84
CA GLY A 111 3.67 2.15 12.79
C GLY A 111 5.18 2.42 12.78
N LEU A 112 5.80 2.44 11.61
CA LEU A 112 7.22 2.77 11.46
C LEU A 112 7.53 4.18 11.97
N ASN A 113 6.61 5.13 11.81
CA ASN A 113 6.79 6.50 12.28
C ASN A 113 6.82 6.64 13.80
N THR A 114 6.33 5.67 14.54
CA THR A 114 6.51 5.63 16.01
C THR A 114 7.99 5.47 16.41
N ILE A 115 8.78 4.87 15.52
CA ILE A 115 10.22 4.61 15.71
C ILE A 115 11.05 5.73 15.06
N TYR A 116 10.83 6.00 13.78
CA TYR A 116 11.68 6.87 12.96
C TYR A 116 11.40 8.38 13.14
N LYS A 117 10.25 8.74 13.73
CA LYS A 117 9.92 10.13 14.12
C LYS A 117 10.01 11.15 12.98
N ILE A 118 9.65 10.76 11.75
CA ILE A 118 9.51 11.71 10.65
C ILE A 118 8.39 12.70 10.98
N PRO A 119 8.50 13.97 10.60
CA PRO A 119 7.44 14.95 10.81
C PRO A 119 6.07 14.46 10.32
N GLU A 120 5.04 14.55 11.15
CA GLU A 120 3.70 14.07 10.79
C GLU A 120 3.16 14.70 9.50
N SER A 121 3.52 15.97 9.23
CA SER A 121 3.13 16.62 7.98
C SER A 121 3.58 15.85 6.74
N GLU A 122 4.77 15.24 6.77
CA GLU A 122 5.29 14.46 5.66
C GLU A 122 4.57 13.12 5.48
N LEU A 123 4.07 12.54 6.58
CA LEU A 123 3.21 11.37 6.53
C LEU A 123 1.83 11.74 5.98
N PHE A 124 1.27 12.87 6.42
CA PHE A 124 -0.01 13.35 5.92
C PHE A 124 0.02 13.78 4.45
N ASP A 125 1.16 14.19 3.91
CA ASP A 125 1.32 14.49 2.48
C ASP A 125 1.03 13.27 1.58
N LEU A 126 1.14 12.04 2.11
CA LEU A 126 0.80 10.79 1.40
C LEU A 126 -0.70 10.49 1.35
N THR A 127 -1.52 11.26 2.05
CA THR A 127 -2.96 11.02 2.10
C THR A 127 -3.68 11.34 0.79
N ASP A 128 -3.06 12.07 -0.13
CA ASP A 128 -3.57 12.31 -1.48
C ASP A 128 -3.75 10.98 -2.25
N LEU A 129 -2.72 10.13 -2.25
CA LEU A 129 -2.78 8.77 -2.83
C LEU A 129 -3.81 7.89 -2.12
N LEU A 130 -3.93 8.05 -0.80
CA LEU A 130 -4.88 7.30 0.01
C LEU A 130 -6.34 7.63 -0.34
N ALA A 131 -6.66 8.90 -0.59
CA ALA A 131 -8.00 9.28 -1.04
C ALA A 131 -8.35 8.66 -2.39
N ILE A 132 -7.39 8.61 -3.32
CA ILE A 132 -7.55 7.94 -4.62
C ILE A 132 -7.80 6.45 -4.42
N SER A 133 -7.00 5.77 -3.61
CA SER A 133 -7.17 4.33 -3.34
C SER A 133 -8.52 4.02 -2.72
N ILE A 134 -8.95 4.77 -1.69
CA ILE A 134 -10.25 4.56 -1.04
C ILE A 134 -11.40 4.63 -2.03
N ALA A 135 -11.34 5.58 -2.98
CA ALA A 135 -12.37 5.73 -3.98
C ALA A 135 -12.30 4.65 -5.06
N ALA A 136 -11.10 4.41 -5.62
CA ALA A 136 -10.91 3.47 -6.73
C ALA A 136 -11.19 2.02 -6.33
N ASP A 137 -10.93 1.66 -5.09
CA ASP A 137 -11.14 0.34 -4.53
C ASP A 137 -12.60 0.12 -4.01
N ILE A 138 -13.43 1.16 -4.09
CA ILE A 138 -14.85 1.14 -3.72
C ILE A 138 -15.07 0.58 -2.30
N VAL A 139 -14.14 0.81 -1.38
CA VAL A 139 -14.28 0.39 0.01
C VAL A 139 -15.31 1.25 0.75
N ALA A 140 -15.85 0.73 1.86
CA ALA A 140 -16.87 1.42 2.66
C ALA A 140 -16.40 2.83 3.08
N MET A 141 -17.15 3.88 2.68
CA MET A 141 -16.88 5.28 3.02
C MET A 141 -17.40 5.62 4.43
N THR A 142 -17.01 4.82 5.41
CA THR A 142 -17.40 4.95 6.81
C THR A 142 -16.17 5.08 7.70
N GLY A 143 -16.34 5.30 8.99
CA GLY A 143 -15.30 5.25 10.00
C GLY A 143 -14.00 5.93 9.55
N GLU A 144 -12.91 5.19 9.61
CA GLU A 144 -11.57 5.70 9.30
C GLU A 144 -11.38 6.06 7.82
N ASN A 145 -11.92 5.29 6.88
CA ASN A 145 -11.85 5.62 5.46
C ASN A 145 -12.44 7.00 5.17
N ARG A 146 -13.57 7.35 5.78
CA ARG A 146 -14.18 8.67 5.61
C ARG A 146 -13.28 9.80 6.12
N VAL A 147 -12.60 9.59 7.24
CA VAL A 147 -11.64 10.58 7.79
C VAL A 147 -10.44 10.73 6.87
N LEU A 148 -9.85 9.61 6.46
CA LEU A 148 -8.68 9.56 5.60
C LEU A 148 -8.97 10.14 4.21
N ALA A 149 -10.12 9.81 3.62
CA ALA A 149 -10.57 10.38 2.36
C ALA A 149 -10.76 11.90 2.43
N LYS A 150 -11.37 12.41 3.51
CA LYS A 150 -11.54 13.86 3.71
C LYS A 150 -10.19 14.57 3.84
N LEU A 151 -9.24 14.01 4.59
CA LEU A 151 -7.89 14.54 4.72
C LEU A 151 -7.15 14.47 3.39
N GLY A 152 -7.24 13.34 2.72
CA GLY A 152 -6.59 13.10 1.43
C GLY A 152 -7.09 14.01 0.32
N LEU A 153 -8.40 14.27 0.23
CA LEU A 153 -8.95 15.25 -0.72
C LEU A 153 -8.40 16.67 -0.46
N LYS A 154 -8.24 17.04 0.83
CA LYS A 154 -7.63 18.33 1.16
C LYS A 154 -6.16 18.40 0.73
N THR A 155 -5.42 17.30 0.86
CA THR A 155 -4.03 17.18 0.40
C THR A 155 -3.97 17.13 -1.12
N LEU A 156 -4.85 16.38 -1.77
CA LEU A 156 -4.95 16.20 -3.22
C LEU A 156 -5.10 17.53 -3.97
N ARG A 157 -5.91 18.44 -3.44
CA ARG A 157 -6.10 19.79 -4.02
C ARG A 157 -4.83 20.64 -4.10
N LYS A 158 -3.80 20.28 -3.40
CA LYS A 158 -2.47 20.93 -3.38
C LYS A 158 -1.33 19.91 -3.50
N THR A 159 -1.64 18.78 -4.12
CA THR A 159 -0.67 17.68 -4.26
C THR A 159 0.59 18.12 -4.99
N ARG A 160 1.72 17.61 -4.52
CA ARG A 160 3.02 17.72 -5.18
C ARG A 160 3.35 16.48 -6.01
N ASN A 161 2.49 15.45 -5.97
CA ASN A 161 2.67 14.24 -6.76
C ASN A 161 2.44 14.57 -8.24
N LEU A 162 3.48 14.44 -9.05
CA LEU A 162 3.45 14.79 -10.47
C LEU A 162 2.42 13.95 -11.23
N GLY A 163 2.32 12.65 -10.94
CA GLY A 163 1.35 11.76 -11.58
C GLY A 163 -0.08 12.22 -11.33
N LEU A 164 -0.43 12.54 -10.08
CA LEU A 164 -1.77 13.04 -9.74
C LEU A 164 -2.06 14.40 -10.38
N ARG A 165 -1.07 15.27 -10.46
CA ARG A 165 -1.21 16.57 -11.13
C ARG A 165 -1.42 16.48 -12.64
N LEU A 166 -0.92 15.44 -13.26
CA LEU A 166 -1.11 15.17 -14.70
C LEU A 166 -2.45 14.47 -14.96
N LEU A 167 -2.91 13.63 -14.06
CA LEU A 167 -4.17 12.91 -14.18
C LEU A 167 -5.39 13.80 -13.89
N ILE A 168 -5.26 14.77 -12.97
CA ILE A 168 -6.37 15.65 -12.58
C ILE A 168 -6.27 16.96 -13.33
N PRO A 169 -7.28 17.34 -14.12
CA PRO A 169 -7.31 18.65 -14.80
C PRO A 169 -7.12 19.78 -13.79
N GLN A 170 -6.18 20.68 -14.04
CA GLN A 170 -5.78 21.71 -13.08
C GLN A 170 -6.94 22.68 -12.77
N GLU A 171 -7.82 22.96 -13.71
CA GLU A 171 -9.03 23.76 -13.54
C GLU A 171 -10.05 23.11 -12.59
N LYS A 172 -10.01 21.79 -12.44
CA LYS A 172 -10.92 21.01 -11.58
C LYS A 172 -10.33 20.67 -10.21
N ILE A 173 -9.03 20.87 -9.99
CA ILE A 173 -8.35 20.40 -8.79
C ILE A 173 -8.91 20.99 -7.50
N SER A 174 -9.38 22.24 -7.52
CA SER A 174 -9.95 22.92 -6.35
C SER A 174 -11.33 22.38 -5.94
N THR A 175 -12.09 21.86 -6.91
CA THR A 175 -13.43 21.31 -6.75
C THR A 175 -13.45 19.78 -6.80
N PHE A 176 -12.27 19.17 -6.98
CA PHE A 176 -12.15 17.73 -7.13
C PHE A 176 -12.68 17.00 -5.86
N ASP A 177 -13.52 16.01 -6.10
CA ASP A 177 -14.17 15.23 -5.06
C ASP A 177 -14.03 13.73 -5.36
N ILE A 178 -14.37 12.88 -4.40
CA ILE A 178 -14.34 11.42 -4.49
C ILE A 178 -15.16 10.91 -5.67
N SER A 179 -16.33 11.51 -5.93
CA SER A 179 -17.18 11.16 -7.06
C SER A 179 -16.54 11.42 -8.44
N ASN A 180 -15.40 12.08 -8.50
CA ASN A 180 -14.65 12.28 -9.74
C ASN A 180 -13.60 11.18 -9.98
N ILE A 181 -13.42 10.25 -9.04
CA ILE A 181 -12.44 9.17 -9.10
C ILE A 181 -13.11 7.87 -9.56
N VAL A 182 -14.40 7.72 -9.26
CA VAL A 182 -15.21 6.51 -9.54
C VAL A 182 -15.87 6.61 -10.90
#